data_dee0fbaf5d42494e7a9681314314d30d
#
_entry.id   dee0fbaf5d42494e7a9681314314d30d
#
_cell.length_a   1.000
_cell.length_b   1.000
_cell.length_c   1.000
_cell.angle_alpha   90.00
_cell.angle_beta   90.00
_cell.angle_gamma   90.00
#
_symmetry.space_group_name_H-M   'P 1'
#
loop_
_entity.id
_entity.type
_entity.pdbx_description
1 polymer ?
#
loop_
_entity_poly.entity_id
_entity_poly.type
_entity_poly.pdbx_seq_one_letter_code
_entity_poly.pdbx_strand_id
1 'polypeptide(L)'
;MATSRQDAIAWLLQKGGPAIRYRTATELVDDATGIDVERLAAELVASPMVQQWVARIREPGDMWRYHGSNPDALENACAKLCELGLRAGMLDEFDRRMAPYRRQLADDPESVWNPITGACLTWAGFHDDAVRDWLRERLGVLYEIAQAGSYDIYIDQDTYGDYPAAFRKRPLVDPEYNGRLVGIWDVYAMAHWPEGLASPEAQGPVDAVIAYILHPDYQALDEGYGVMRARPRRYYSMGWSVHLPGYDGLDFQRPIHAAMFVQRVELMAHLGPARQSPWFRQSVAHLESYRTDRGTYRFPAAYLREQADGYWVSGAYMRLEEDRRRREALELDSTFRMFKIKRLILDYDHAPRQPRGADPDHS
;
A
#
# COMPACT_ATOMS: atom_id res chain seq x y z
N MET A 1 -9.61 -34.47 7.73
CA MET A 1 -10.33 -33.85 6.62
C MET A 1 -9.78 -32.45 6.47
N ALA A 2 -9.35 -32.03 5.26
CA ALA A 2 -8.89 -30.67 5.05
C ALA A 2 -10.09 -29.72 5.22
N THR A 3 -9.96 -28.75 6.10
CA THR A 3 -10.95 -27.71 6.35
C THR A 3 -11.18 -26.91 5.04
N SER A 4 -12.42 -26.73 4.63
CA SER A 4 -12.74 -26.00 3.41
C SER A 4 -12.46 -24.50 3.57
N ARG A 5 -12.36 -23.75 2.45
CA ARG A 5 -12.31 -22.26 2.48
C ARG A 5 -13.49 -21.68 3.27
N GLN A 6 -14.68 -22.28 3.13
CA GLN A 6 -15.88 -21.84 3.84
C GLN A 6 -15.77 -21.99 5.35
N ASP A 7 -15.20 -23.11 5.83
CA ASP A 7 -14.99 -23.33 7.27
C ASP A 7 -14.01 -22.29 7.84
N ALA A 8 -12.95 -21.95 7.11
CA ALA A 8 -11.99 -20.95 7.55
C ALA A 8 -12.58 -19.53 7.56
N ILE A 9 -13.45 -19.19 6.57
CA ILE A 9 -14.21 -17.92 6.57
C ILE A 9 -15.17 -17.87 7.77
N ALA A 10 -15.92 -18.95 8.01
CA ALA A 10 -16.80 -19.04 9.18
C ALA A 10 -16.01 -18.88 10.50
N TRP A 11 -14.81 -19.45 10.56
CA TRP A 11 -13.93 -19.31 11.72
C TRP A 11 -13.45 -17.85 11.90
N LEU A 12 -13.08 -17.13 10.82
CA LEU A 12 -12.72 -15.70 10.88
C LEU A 12 -13.89 -14.86 11.40
N LEU A 13 -15.12 -15.10 10.90
CA LEU A 13 -16.32 -14.41 11.34
C LEU A 13 -16.66 -14.69 12.81
N GLN A 14 -16.43 -15.92 13.27
CA GLN A 14 -16.73 -16.33 14.66
C GLN A 14 -15.67 -15.86 15.66
N LYS A 15 -14.38 -15.96 15.29
CA LYS A 15 -13.25 -15.80 16.21
C LYS A 15 -12.49 -14.49 16.05
N GLY A 16 -12.57 -13.84 14.90
CA GLY A 16 -11.88 -12.59 14.65
C GLY A 16 -12.36 -11.45 15.53
N GLY A 17 -11.49 -10.49 15.80
CA GLY A 17 -11.86 -9.19 16.37
C GLY A 17 -12.70 -8.36 15.40
N PRO A 18 -13.14 -7.16 15.81
CA PRO A 18 -14.05 -6.33 15.02
C PRO A 18 -13.58 -6.08 13.60
N ALA A 19 -12.28 -5.74 13.40
CA ALA A 19 -11.69 -5.48 12.09
C ALA A 19 -11.73 -6.73 11.19
N ILE A 20 -11.29 -7.88 11.68
CA ILE A 20 -11.27 -9.12 10.90
C ILE A 20 -12.69 -9.56 10.56
N ARG A 21 -13.64 -9.50 11.49
CA ARG A 21 -15.04 -9.89 11.23
C ARG A 21 -15.70 -9.01 10.18
N TYR A 22 -15.59 -7.70 10.34
CA TYR A 22 -16.15 -6.73 9.38
C TYR A 22 -15.55 -6.94 7.98
N ARG A 23 -14.22 -6.95 7.89
CA ARG A 23 -13.53 -7.10 6.61
C ARG A 23 -13.75 -8.49 5.98
N THR A 24 -13.86 -9.54 6.79
CA THR A 24 -14.24 -10.87 6.27
C THR A 24 -15.61 -10.84 5.63
N ALA A 25 -16.59 -10.23 6.28
CA ALA A 25 -17.95 -10.11 5.75
C ALA A 25 -18.03 -9.29 4.45
N THR A 26 -17.23 -8.22 4.35
CA THR A 26 -17.28 -7.29 3.21
C THR A 26 -16.32 -7.61 2.07
N GLU A 27 -15.19 -8.29 2.35
CA GLU A 27 -14.12 -8.52 1.36
C GLU A 27 -13.99 -10.00 0.93
N LEU A 28 -14.42 -10.98 1.75
CA LEU A 28 -14.16 -12.40 1.51
C LEU A 28 -15.41 -13.26 1.26
N VAL A 29 -16.57 -12.76 1.63
CA VAL A 29 -17.85 -13.47 1.45
C VAL A 29 -18.48 -13.00 0.14
N ASP A 30 -18.89 -13.96 -0.71
CA ASP A 30 -19.53 -13.67 -2.01
C ASP A 30 -20.98 -13.21 -1.83
N ASP A 31 -21.69 -13.83 -0.87
CA ASP A 31 -23.05 -13.49 -0.52
C ASP A 31 -23.16 -13.32 1.00
N ALA A 32 -23.29 -12.08 1.43
CA ALA A 32 -23.43 -11.71 2.83
C ALA A 32 -24.86 -11.92 3.38
N THR A 33 -25.74 -12.59 2.63
CA THR A 33 -27.11 -12.91 3.09
C THR A 33 -27.05 -13.65 4.44
N GLY A 34 -27.71 -13.08 5.45
CA GLY A 34 -27.67 -13.59 6.83
C GLY A 34 -26.50 -13.09 7.69
N ILE A 35 -25.60 -12.26 7.15
CA ILE A 35 -24.58 -11.55 7.93
C ILE A 35 -25.04 -10.11 8.15
N ASP A 36 -25.17 -9.71 9.39
CA ASP A 36 -25.50 -8.33 9.77
C ASP A 36 -24.25 -7.44 9.64
N VAL A 37 -23.99 -6.96 8.41
CA VAL A 37 -22.81 -6.13 8.07
C VAL A 37 -22.88 -4.78 8.78
N GLU A 38 -24.09 -4.20 8.96
CA GLU A 38 -24.26 -2.92 9.66
C GLU A 38 -23.86 -3.04 11.12
N ARG A 39 -24.25 -4.12 11.79
CA ARG A 39 -23.82 -4.39 13.16
C ARG A 39 -22.31 -4.58 13.25
N LEU A 40 -21.69 -5.31 12.31
CA LEU A 40 -20.24 -5.49 12.28
C LEU A 40 -19.51 -4.16 12.04
N ALA A 41 -20.04 -3.28 11.19
CA ALA A 41 -19.51 -1.93 10.98
C ALA A 41 -19.60 -1.09 12.27
N ALA A 42 -20.73 -1.13 12.97
CA ALA A 42 -20.90 -0.45 14.25
C ALA A 42 -19.92 -0.97 15.32
N GLU A 43 -19.71 -2.28 15.39
CA GLU A 43 -18.73 -2.90 16.30
C GLU A 43 -17.30 -2.46 15.94
N LEU A 44 -16.95 -2.40 14.66
CA LEU A 44 -15.65 -1.91 14.19
C LEU A 44 -15.42 -0.47 14.62
N VAL A 45 -16.37 0.41 14.30
CA VAL A 45 -16.28 1.85 14.63
C VAL A 45 -16.19 2.08 16.13
N ALA A 46 -16.92 1.31 16.93
CA ALA A 46 -16.89 1.42 18.40
C ALA A 46 -15.64 0.78 19.04
N SER A 47 -14.83 0.05 18.27
CA SER A 47 -13.68 -0.67 18.84
C SER A 47 -12.63 0.28 19.41
N PRO A 48 -12.01 -0.07 20.55
CA PRO A 48 -10.96 0.75 21.17
C PRO A 48 -9.80 1.04 20.21
N MET A 49 -9.43 0.08 19.37
CA MET A 49 -8.34 0.24 18.40
C MET A 49 -8.68 1.33 17.37
N VAL A 50 -9.86 1.29 16.76
CA VAL A 50 -10.29 2.32 15.79
C VAL A 50 -10.34 3.69 16.46
N GLN A 51 -10.98 3.81 17.63
CA GLN A 51 -11.09 5.07 18.35
C GLN A 51 -9.73 5.68 18.72
N GLN A 52 -8.79 4.84 19.17
CA GLN A 52 -7.42 5.25 19.47
C GLN A 52 -6.70 5.78 18.22
N TRP A 53 -6.84 5.11 17.08
CA TRP A 53 -6.15 5.52 15.86
C TRP A 53 -6.79 6.74 15.20
N VAL A 54 -8.11 6.90 15.27
CA VAL A 54 -8.79 8.13 14.82
C VAL A 54 -8.30 9.33 15.64
N ALA A 55 -8.16 9.18 16.96
CA ALA A 55 -7.66 10.24 17.83
C ALA A 55 -6.20 10.67 17.51
N ARG A 56 -5.44 9.86 16.77
CA ARG A 56 -4.06 10.17 16.35
C ARG A 56 -3.97 11.07 15.13
N ILE A 57 -5.01 11.14 14.29
CA ILE A 57 -5.04 12.06 13.15
C ILE A 57 -5.04 13.50 13.68
N ARG A 58 -3.99 14.24 13.35
CA ARG A 58 -3.79 15.64 13.73
C ARG A 58 -4.14 16.56 12.57
N GLU A 59 -4.21 17.87 12.83
CA GLU A 59 -4.31 18.87 11.77
C GLU A 59 -3.03 18.89 10.91
N PRO A 60 -3.14 19.22 9.60
CA PRO A 60 -1.98 19.50 8.75
C PRO A 60 -1.03 20.51 9.38
N GLY A 61 0.27 20.41 9.10
CA GLY A 61 1.26 21.30 9.69
C GLY A 61 2.67 21.05 9.14
N ASP A 62 3.64 20.91 10.03
CA ASP A 62 5.01 20.58 9.65
C ASP A 62 5.13 19.13 9.11
N MET A 63 6.32 18.79 8.59
CA MET A 63 6.59 17.47 7.99
C MET A 63 6.21 16.30 8.89
N TRP A 64 6.35 16.45 10.21
CA TRP A 64 6.08 15.36 11.16
C TRP A 64 4.60 15.01 11.28
N ARG A 65 3.72 15.87 10.75
CA ARG A 65 2.29 15.59 10.64
C ARG A 65 1.95 14.61 9.53
N TYR A 66 2.77 14.58 8.48
CA TYR A 66 2.56 13.72 7.32
C TYR A 66 3.42 12.46 7.39
N HIS A 67 4.70 12.63 7.73
CA HIS A 67 5.73 11.61 7.62
C HIS A 67 6.57 11.53 8.89
N GLY A 68 6.70 10.34 9.43
CA GLY A 68 7.50 10.08 10.63
C GLY A 68 7.27 8.69 11.19
N SER A 69 8.19 8.21 12.02
CA SER A 69 8.07 6.90 12.67
C SER A 69 7.05 6.88 13.82
N ASN A 70 6.50 8.04 14.19
CA ASN A 70 5.51 8.11 15.26
C ASN A 70 4.11 7.75 14.76
N PRO A 71 3.24 7.17 15.58
CA PRO A 71 1.90 6.76 15.17
C PRO A 71 0.94 7.92 14.89
N ASP A 72 1.30 9.18 15.23
CA ASP A 72 0.50 10.37 14.97
C ASP A 72 0.79 10.99 13.60
N ALA A 73 1.78 10.50 12.83
CA ALA A 73 1.97 10.87 11.44
C ALA A 73 0.80 10.37 10.60
N LEU A 74 0.31 11.19 9.67
CA LEU A 74 -0.84 10.86 8.80
C LEU A 74 -0.66 9.52 8.11
N GLU A 75 0.53 9.26 7.55
CA GLU A 75 0.84 8.02 6.86
C GLU A 75 0.62 6.77 7.70
N ASN A 76 0.90 6.84 9.02
CA ASN A 76 0.72 5.72 9.92
C ASN A 76 -0.72 5.61 10.42
N ALA A 77 -1.30 6.75 10.86
CA ALA A 77 -2.63 6.78 11.44
C ALA A 77 -3.71 6.43 10.40
N CYS A 78 -3.65 7.07 9.23
CA CYS A 78 -4.64 6.84 8.18
C CYS A 78 -4.49 5.44 7.59
N ALA A 79 -3.26 5.02 7.24
CA ALA A 79 -3.04 3.68 6.69
C ALA A 79 -3.50 2.58 7.65
N LYS A 80 -3.22 2.71 8.96
CA LYS A 80 -3.72 1.77 9.96
C LYS A 80 -5.24 1.71 9.99
N LEU A 81 -5.93 2.85 9.95
CA LEU A 81 -7.39 2.89 9.93
C LEU A 81 -7.96 2.24 8.68
N CYS A 82 -7.36 2.50 7.51
CA CYS A 82 -7.73 1.83 6.27
C CYS A 82 -7.49 0.31 6.33
N GLU A 83 -6.39 -0.11 6.94
CA GLU A 83 -6.10 -1.53 7.21
C GLU A 83 -7.12 -2.18 8.15
N LEU A 84 -7.63 -1.45 9.13
CA LEU A 84 -8.70 -1.95 10.00
C LEU A 84 -10.06 -2.04 9.29
N GLY A 85 -10.20 -1.42 8.12
CA GLY A 85 -11.42 -1.43 7.32
C GLY A 85 -12.26 -0.14 7.45
N LEU A 86 -11.76 0.89 8.17
CA LEU A 86 -12.48 2.16 8.26
C LEU A 86 -12.44 2.89 6.91
N ARG A 87 -13.58 3.45 6.51
CA ARG A 87 -13.74 4.20 5.26
C ARG A 87 -14.49 5.51 5.53
N ALA A 88 -14.40 6.44 4.57
CA ALA A 88 -15.19 7.67 4.55
C ALA A 88 -16.69 7.37 4.72
N GLY A 89 -17.36 8.20 5.50
CA GLY A 89 -18.77 8.05 5.82
C GLY A 89 -19.11 7.03 6.92
N MET A 90 -18.14 6.25 7.41
CA MET A 90 -18.40 5.29 8.50
C MET A 90 -18.35 5.91 9.89
N LEU A 91 -17.59 7.01 10.07
CA LEU A 91 -17.41 7.69 11.35
C LEU A 91 -17.20 9.18 11.12
N ASP A 92 -18.15 10.01 11.56
CA ASP A 92 -18.12 11.47 11.40
C ASP A 92 -16.81 12.10 11.95
N GLU A 93 -16.29 11.59 13.05
CA GLU A 93 -15.02 12.07 13.63
C GLU A 93 -13.84 11.83 12.69
N PHE A 94 -13.79 10.70 12.01
CA PHE A 94 -12.77 10.39 11.00
C PHE A 94 -12.87 11.37 9.82
N ASP A 95 -14.07 11.54 9.28
CA ASP A 95 -14.31 12.44 8.15
C ASP A 95 -13.96 13.89 8.50
N ARG A 96 -14.33 14.33 9.69
CA ARG A 96 -13.99 15.66 10.21
C ARG A 96 -12.49 15.88 10.34
N ARG A 97 -11.74 14.87 10.80
CA ARG A 97 -10.27 14.93 10.93
C ARG A 97 -9.56 14.88 9.58
N MET A 98 -10.13 14.21 8.59
CA MET A 98 -9.57 14.15 7.23
C MET A 98 -9.91 15.38 6.39
N ALA A 99 -10.94 16.17 6.74
CA ALA A 99 -11.37 17.33 5.97
C ALA A 99 -10.29 18.40 5.76
N PRO A 100 -9.40 18.75 6.70
CA PRO A 100 -8.31 19.69 6.49
C PRO A 100 -7.30 19.20 5.42
N TYR A 101 -7.01 17.90 5.38
CA TYR A 101 -6.12 17.31 4.37
C TYR A 101 -6.73 17.33 2.97
N ARG A 102 -8.06 17.13 2.86
CA ARG A 102 -8.78 17.26 1.58
C ARG A 102 -8.70 18.69 1.05
N ARG A 103 -8.92 19.70 1.93
CA ARG A 103 -8.77 21.12 1.54
C ARG A 103 -7.34 21.43 1.11
N GLN A 104 -6.34 20.98 1.87
CA GLN A 104 -4.95 21.22 1.51
C GLN A 104 -4.57 20.61 0.16
N LEU A 105 -5.04 19.39 -0.15
CA LEU A 105 -4.78 18.77 -1.46
C LEU A 105 -5.34 19.64 -2.61
N ALA A 106 -6.49 20.31 -2.41
CA ALA A 106 -7.09 21.22 -3.36
C ALA A 106 -6.35 22.57 -3.44
N ASP A 107 -5.93 23.12 -2.28
CA ASP A 107 -5.39 24.47 -2.17
C ASP A 107 -3.89 24.56 -2.48
N ASP A 108 -3.13 23.45 -2.29
CA ASP A 108 -1.68 23.37 -2.50
C ASP A 108 -1.32 22.11 -3.33
N PRO A 109 -1.59 22.10 -4.64
CA PRO A 109 -1.31 20.97 -5.52
C PRO A 109 0.18 20.63 -5.62
N GLU A 110 1.07 21.58 -5.35
CA GLU A 110 2.53 21.40 -5.41
C GLU A 110 3.16 20.85 -4.12
N SER A 111 2.36 20.62 -3.09
CA SER A 111 2.88 20.12 -1.81
C SER A 111 3.62 18.78 -1.95
N VAL A 112 4.84 18.72 -1.44
CA VAL A 112 5.66 17.50 -1.42
C VAL A 112 5.04 16.36 -0.60
N TRP A 113 4.00 16.65 0.19
CA TRP A 113 3.27 15.69 1.01
C TRP A 113 2.03 15.11 0.32
N ASN A 114 1.68 15.63 -0.85
CA ASN A 114 0.50 15.18 -1.60
C ASN A 114 0.51 13.68 -1.95
N PRO A 115 1.66 13.01 -2.23
CA PRO A 115 1.64 11.56 -2.41
C PRO A 115 1.11 10.80 -1.19
N ILE A 116 1.48 11.21 0.02
CA ILE A 116 0.94 10.61 1.26
C ILE A 116 -0.54 10.97 1.43
N THR A 117 -0.86 12.27 1.33
CA THR A 117 -2.21 12.78 1.53
C THR A 117 -3.19 12.16 0.53
N GLY A 118 -2.85 12.20 -0.76
CA GLY A 118 -3.68 11.64 -1.82
C GLY A 118 -3.89 10.13 -1.69
N ALA A 119 -2.82 9.38 -1.39
CA ALA A 119 -2.94 7.95 -1.15
C ALA A 119 -3.84 7.63 0.06
N CYS A 120 -3.69 8.37 1.15
CA CYS A 120 -4.53 8.21 2.35
C CYS A 120 -6.00 8.50 2.03
N LEU A 121 -6.28 9.59 1.32
CA LEU A 121 -7.64 9.98 0.95
C LEU A 121 -8.28 8.96 0.01
N THR A 122 -7.55 8.55 -1.02
CA THR A 122 -8.03 7.56 -1.99
C THR A 122 -8.34 6.22 -1.31
N TRP A 123 -7.41 5.74 -0.48
CA TRP A 123 -7.59 4.47 0.22
C TRP A 123 -8.72 4.51 1.24
N ALA A 124 -8.90 5.64 1.90
CA ALA A 124 -10.04 5.86 2.79
C ALA A 124 -11.37 5.98 2.07
N GLY A 125 -11.39 6.13 0.74
CA GLY A 125 -12.60 6.21 -0.06
C GLY A 125 -13.16 7.63 -0.21
N PHE A 126 -12.33 8.66 -0.03
CA PHE A 126 -12.69 10.03 -0.40
C PHE A 126 -12.47 10.20 -1.91
N HIS A 127 -13.54 10.42 -2.65
CA HIS A 127 -13.53 10.51 -4.12
C HIS A 127 -14.09 11.86 -4.62
N ASP A 128 -13.78 12.95 -3.93
CA ASP A 128 -14.08 14.30 -4.43
C ASP A 128 -13.19 14.69 -5.60
N ASP A 129 -13.55 15.79 -6.29
CA ASP A 129 -12.86 16.21 -7.51
C ASP A 129 -11.37 16.47 -7.27
N ALA A 130 -11.01 17.09 -6.14
CA ALA A 130 -9.61 17.36 -5.83
C ALA A 130 -8.76 16.08 -5.73
N VAL A 131 -9.30 15.01 -5.14
CA VAL A 131 -8.61 13.72 -5.05
C VAL A 131 -8.50 13.08 -6.44
N ARG A 132 -9.57 13.11 -7.24
CA ARG A 132 -9.57 12.56 -8.60
C ARG A 132 -8.62 13.30 -9.53
N ASP A 133 -8.59 14.63 -9.47
CA ASP A 133 -7.73 15.45 -10.31
C ASP A 133 -6.27 15.25 -9.93
N TRP A 134 -5.93 15.26 -8.64
CA TRP A 134 -4.59 14.93 -8.18
C TRP A 134 -4.14 13.54 -8.68
N LEU A 135 -5.00 12.51 -8.60
CA LEU A 135 -4.67 11.16 -9.07
C LEU A 135 -4.34 11.14 -10.58
N ARG A 136 -5.15 11.84 -11.41
CA ARG A 136 -4.94 11.88 -12.85
C ARG A 136 -3.64 12.61 -13.22
N GLU A 137 -3.40 13.76 -12.61
CA GLU A 137 -2.17 14.54 -12.82
C GLU A 137 -0.95 13.75 -12.39
N ARG A 138 -1.01 13.16 -11.19
CA ARG A 138 0.10 12.34 -10.66
C ARG A 138 0.38 11.13 -11.55
N LEU A 139 -0.65 10.42 -11.99
CA LEU A 139 -0.52 9.27 -12.90
C LEU A 139 0.11 9.71 -14.23
N GLY A 140 -0.23 10.89 -14.76
CA GLY A 140 0.39 11.44 -15.96
C GLY A 140 1.90 11.57 -15.82
N VAL A 141 2.37 12.20 -14.72
CA VAL A 141 3.81 12.35 -14.42
C VAL A 141 4.53 10.99 -14.30
N LEU A 142 3.91 10.04 -13.62
CA LEU A 142 4.51 8.70 -13.43
C LEU A 142 4.53 7.90 -14.74
N TYR A 143 3.51 8.06 -15.58
CA TYR A 143 3.43 7.41 -16.87
C TYR A 143 4.51 7.90 -17.83
N GLU A 144 4.81 9.20 -17.86
CA GLU A 144 5.92 9.77 -18.65
C GLU A 144 7.26 9.09 -18.29
N ILE A 145 7.55 8.95 -17.00
CA ILE A 145 8.77 8.26 -16.52
C ILE A 145 8.77 6.78 -16.93
N ALA A 146 7.64 6.11 -16.76
CA ALA A 146 7.52 4.69 -17.15
C ALA A 146 7.69 4.50 -18.68
N GLN A 147 7.17 5.43 -19.49
CA GLN A 147 7.32 5.41 -20.95
C GLN A 147 8.76 5.68 -21.40
N ALA A 148 9.48 6.57 -20.69
CA ALA A 148 10.89 6.80 -20.97
C ALA A 148 11.74 5.53 -20.76
N GLY A 149 11.32 4.65 -19.86
CA GLY A 149 11.94 3.35 -19.61
C GLY A 149 13.38 3.43 -19.12
N SER A 150 13.82 4.60 -18.63
CA SER A 150 15.17 4.80 -18.11
C SER A 150 15.23 4.52 -16.62
N TYR A 151 16.30 3.82 -16.20
CA TYR A 151 16.67 3.61 -14.80
C TYR A 151 17.97 4.33 -14.46
N ASP A 152 18.54 5.08 -15.40
CA ASP A 152 19.72 5.92 -15.19
C ASP A 152 19.29 7.25 -14.58
N ILE A 153 19.05 7.20 -13.26
CA ILE A 153 18.53 8.34 -12.49
C ILE A 153 19.60 9.03 -11.65
N TYR A 154 20.86 8.59 -11.75
CA TYR A 154 21.94 9.07 -10.90
C TYR A 154 22.93 9.91 -11.66
N ILE A 155 23.49 10.91 -10.98
CA ILE A 155 24.59 11.72 -11.46
C ILE A 155 25.79 11.59 -10.53
N ASP A 156 26.96 12.02 -11.03
CA ASP A 156 28.18 12.04 -10.25
C ASP A 156 28.02 12.94 -9.02
N GLN A 157 28.43 12.45 -7.86
CA GLN A 157 28.40 13.18 -6.59
C GLN A 157 29.26 14.45 -6.62
N ASP A 158 30.32 14.48 -7.45
CA ASP A 158 31.22 15.61 -7.59
C ASP A 158 30.68 16.71 -8.53
N THR A 159 29.53 16.46 -9.20
CA THR A 159 28.89 17.41 -10.15
C THR A 159 28.72 18.81 -9.55
N TYR A 160 28.41 18.92 -8.26
CA TYR A 160 28.19 20.22 -7.61
C TYR A 160 29.31 20.67 -6.68
N GLY A 161 30.31 19.84 -6.42
CA GLY A 161 31.43 20.14 -5.54
C GLY A 161 31.09 20.39 -4.06
N ASP A 162 29.79 20.30 -3.69
CA ASP A 162 29.28 20.56 -2.33
C ASP A 162 28.53 19.37 -1.73
N TYR A 163 28.71 18.15 -2.29
CA TYR A 163 28.02 16.95 -1.82
C TYR A 163 28.45 16.57 -0.40
N PRO A 164 27.51 16.40 0.55
CA PRO A 164 27.87 16.22 1.96
C PRO A 164 28.55 14.88 2.23
N ALA A 165 29.63 14.92 3.00
CA ALA A 165 30.37 13.71 3.40
C ALA A 165 29.49 12.65 4.10
N ALA A 166 28.45 13.07 4.80
CA ALA A 166 27.50 12.18 5.46
C ALA A 166 26.70 11.30 4.47
N PHE A 167 26.58 11.73 3.22
CA PHE A 167 25.83 11.01 2.18
C PHE A 167 26.70 10.26 1.17
N ARG A 168 28.03 10.27 1.31
CA ARG A 168 28.97 9.68 0.32
C ARG A 168 28.70 8.21 -0.05
N LYS A 169 28.01 7.47 0.81
CA LYS A 169 27.66 6.06 0.56
C LYS A 169 26.34 5.89 -0.20
N ARG A 170 25.65 6.97 -0.50
CA ARG A 170 24.35 6.94 -1.19
C ARG A 170 24.47 7.66 -2.54
N PRO A 171 23.85 7.16 -3.59
CA PRO A 171 23.90 7.81 -4.89
C PRO A 171 23.20 9.19 -4.86
N LEU A 172 23.66 10.10 -5.71
CA LEU A 172 23.03 11.40 -5.94
C LEU A 172 22.04 11.26 -7.11
N VAL A 173 20.77 11.47 -6.82
CA VAL A 173 19.72 11.47 -7.83
C VAL A 173 19.78 12.76 -8.64
N ASP A 174 19.62 12.66 -9.96
CA ASP A 174 19.54 13.83 -10.83
C ASP A 174 18.33 14.69 -10.42
N PRO A 175 18.50 16.01 -10.20
CA PRO A 175 17.43 16.91 -9.83
C PRO A 175 16.25 16.95 -10.81
N GLU A 176 16.41 16.56 -12.07
CA GLU A 176 15.31 16.44 -13.02
C GLU A 176 14.22 15.44 -12.61
N TYR A 177 14.60 14.44 -11.78
CA TYR A 177 13.67 13.45 -11.23
C TYR A 177 12.97 13.90 -9.96
N ASN A 178 13.20 15.12 -9.47
CA ASN A 178 12.56 15.61 -8.26
C ASN A 178 11.03 15.63 -8.42
N GLY A 179 10.33 14.95 -7.51
CA GLY A 179 8.88 14.82 -7.56
C GLY A 179 8.34 13.88 -8.65
N ARG A 180 9.20 13.30 -9.50
CA ARG A 180 8.76 12.48 -10.65
C ARG A 180 8.89 10.97 -10.43
N LEU A 181 9.74 10.51 -9.52
CA LEU A 181 9.94 9.09 -9.26
C LEU A 181 8.71 8.44 -8.61
N VAL A 182 8.51 7.16 -8.92
CA VAL A 182 7.38 6.37 -8.41
C VAL A 182 7.57 6.05 -6.94
N GLY A 183 6.74 6.61 -6.08
CA GLY A 183 6.76 6.30 -4.65
C GLY A 183 5.81 5.17 -4.26
N ILE A 184 6.06 4.55 -3.10
CA ILE A 184 5.16 3.52 -2.56
C ILE A 184 3.74 4.05 -2.34
N TRP A 185 3.58 5.32 -1.97
CA TRP A 185 2.29 5.95 -1.79
C TRP A 185 1.52 6.11 -3.10
N ASP A 186 2.23 6.35 -4.21
CA ASP A 186 1.61 6.36 -5.54
C ASP A 186 0.98 5.00 -5.88
N VAL A 187 1.68 3.91 -5.52
CA VAL A 187 1.16 2.55 -5.74
C VAL A 187 -0.07 2.28 -4.86
N TYR A 188 -0.08 2.76 -3.60
CA TYR A 188 -1.28 2.68 -2.75
C TYR A 188 -2.44 3.48 -3.33
N ALA A 189 -2.20 4.68 -3.84
CA ALA A 189 -3.22 5.49 -4.49
C ALA A 189 -3.82 4.76 -5.71
N MET A 190 -2.98 4.26 -6.61
CA MET A 190 -3.42 3.51 -7.79
C MET A 190 -4.18 2.23 -7.42
N ALA A 191 -3.70 1.47 -6.43
CA ALA A 191 -4.33 0.21 -6.01
C ALA A 191 -5.73 0.40 -5.38
N HIS A 192 -6.02 1.58 -4.86
CA HIS A 192 -7.27 1.89 -4.18
C HIS A 192 -8.12 2.92 -4.95
N TRP A 193 -7.88 3.06 -6.24
CA TRP A 193 -8.66 3.90 -7.15
C TRP A 193 -9.53 3.05 -8.10
N PRO A 194 -10.68 2.53 -7.62
CA PRO A 194 -11.50 1.59 -8.39
C PRO A 194 -12.02 2.17 -9.70
N GLU A 195 -12.37 3.46 -9.75
CA GLU A 195 -12.81 4.15 -10.97
C GLU A 195 -11.70 4.19 -12.03
N GLY A 196 -10.45 4.47 -11.62
CA GLY A 196 -9.30 4.48 -12.50
C GLY A 196 -8.92 3.08 -12.98
N LEU A 197 -8.97 2.07 -12.08
CA LEU A 197 -8.71 0.68 -12.47
C LEU A 197 -9.80 0.09 -13.38
N ALA A 198 -11.00 0.66 -13.38
CA ALA A 198 -12.09 0.27 -14.28
C ALA A 198 -12.10 1.08 -15.59
N SER A 199 -11.37 2.21 -15.68
CA SER A 199 -11.29 3.07 -16.86
C SER A 199 -10.19 2.60 -17.80
N PRO A 200 -10.47 2.33 -19.09
CA PRO A 200 -9.44 1.98 -20.07
C PRO A 200 -8.36 3.06 -20.21
N GLU A 201 -8.72 4.33 -20.04
CA GLU A 201 -7.81 5.49 -20.17
C GLU A 201 -6.77 5.51 -19.03
N ALA A 202 -7.13 5.09 -17.83
CA ALA A 202 -6.23 5.05 -16.67
C ALA A 202 -5.52 3.69 -16.54
N GLN A 203 -6.17 2.59 -16.92
CA GLN A 203 -5.63 1.23 -16.77
C GLN A 203 -4.29 1.07 -17.49
N GLY A 204 -4.19 1.53 -18.75
CA GLY A 204 -2.94 1.44 -19.53
C GLY A 204 -1.76 2.16 -18.87
N PRO A 205 -1.91 3.44 -18.49
CA PRO A 205 -0.91 4.15 -17.69
C PRO A 205 -0.55 3.46 -16.36
N VAL A 206 -1.54 2.99 -15.58
CA VAL A 206 -1.28 2.24 -14.33
C VAL A 206 -0.47 0.98 -14.64
N ASP A 207 -0.86 0.20 -15.63
CA ASP A 207 -0.16 -1.04 -16.00
C ASP A 207 1.29 -0.75 -16.44
N ALA A 208 1.54 0.33 -17.16
CA ALA A 208 2.88 0.74 -17.56
C ALA A 208 3.75 1.12 -16.35
N VAL A 209 3.22 1.91 -15.41
CA VAL A 209 3.92 2.27 -14.17
C VAL A 209 4.25 1.02 -13.34
N ILE A 210 3.31 0.08 -13.24
CA ILE A 210 3.54 -1.17 -12.50
C ILE A 210 4.57 -2.05 -13.21
N ALA A 211 4.53 -2.15 -14.55
CA ALA A 211 5.55 -2.85 -15.31
C ALA A 211 6.95 -2.25 -15.13
N TYR A 212 7.05 -0.90 -15.11
CA TYR A 212 8.29 -0.18 -14.86
C TYR A 212 8.90 -0.53 -13.49
N ILE A 213 8.12 -0.53 -12.40
CA ILE A 213 8.64 -0.87 -11.07
C ILE A 213 8.93 -2.37 -10.90
N LEU A 214 8.32 -3.24 -11.71
CA LEU A 214 8.59 -4.69 -11.68
C LEU A 214 9.86 -5.07 -12.49
N HIS A 215 10.46 -4.13 -13.20
CA HIS A 215 11.67 -4.41 -14.00
C HIS A 215 12.88 -4.66 -13.08
N PRO A 216 13.79 -5.60 -13.43
CA PRO A 216 14.98 -5.85 -12.63
C PRO A 216 15.84 -4.62 -12.38
N ASP A 217 16.02 -3.75 -13.37
CA ASP A 217 16.82 -2.54 -13.23
C ASP A 217 16.21 -1.55 -12.23
N TYR A 218 14.88 -1.48 -12.16
CA TYR A 218 14.22 -0.69 -11.11
C TYR A 218 14.49 -1.28 -9.71
N GLN A 219 14.36 -2.59 -9.54
CA GLN A 219 14.57 -3.25 -8.25
C GLN A 219 16.05 -3.26 -7.82
N ALA A 220 16.98 -3.01 -8.78
CA ALA A 220 18.41 -2.81 -8.52
C ALA A 220 18.78 -1.38 -8.08
N LEU A 221 17.86 -0.42 -8.18
CA LEU A 221 18.09 0.94 -7.69
C LEU A 221 18.31 0.97 -6.17
N ASP A 222 19.02 1.98 -5.67
CA ASP A 222 19.21 2.16 -4.22
C ASP A 222 17.87 2.24 -3.49
N GLU A 223 17.72 1.49 -2.40
CA GLU A 223 16.48 1.48 -1.61
C GLU A 223 16.21 2.87 -1.04
N GLY A 224 15.10 3.48 -1.43
CA GLY A 224 14.76 4.86 -1.15
C GLY A 224 15.38 5.86 -2.12
N TYR A 225 15.86 5.40 -3.29
CA TYR A 225 16.46 6.16 -4.38
C TYR A 225 17.80 6.83 -4.10
N GLY A 226 18.14 7.22 -2.91
CA GLY A 226 19.37 7.90 -2.64
C GLY A 226 19.19 9.28 -2.02
N VAL A 227 19.91 10.27 -2.54
CA VAL A 227 19.94 11.66 -2.04
C VAL A 227 19.57 12.61 -3.18
N MET A 228 18.71 13.57 -2.88
CA MET A 228 18.31 14.64 -3.80
C MET A 228 18.89 15.98 -3.36
N ARG A 229 19.34 16.78 -4.31
CA ARG A 229 19.75 18.17 -4.08
C ARG A 229 18.53 19.09 -4.24
N ALA A 230 18.04 19.65 -3.13
CA ALA A 230 16.93 20.60 -3.16
C ALA A 230 17.39 21.99 -3.68
N ARG A 231 18.58 22.44 -3.28
CA ARG A 231 19.23 23.70 -3.68
C ARG A 231 20.72 23.66 -3.25
N PRO A 232 21.55 24.64 -3.64
CA PRO A 232 22.97 24.68 -3.21
C PRO A 232 23.14 24.45 -1.72
N ARG A 233 24.00 23.51 -1.35
CA ARG A 233 24.30 23.09 0.02
C ARG A 233 23.13 22.53 0.82
N ARG A 234 22.02 22.18 0.16
CA ARG A 234 20.84 21.58 0.78
C ARG A 234 20.49 20.26 0.09
N TYR A 235 20.69 19.20 0.82
CA TYR A 235 20.44 17.83 0.38
C TYR A 235 19.50 17.13 1.35
N TYR A 236 18.71 16.23 0.86
CA TYR A 236 17.86 15.36 1.68
C TYR A 236 17.90 13.93 1.17
N SER A 237 17.80 13.01 2.11
CA SER A 237 17.65 11.59 1.81
C SER A 237 16.26 11.38 1.24
N MET A 238 16.17 10.82 0.04
CA MET A 238 14.92 10.37 -0.51
C MET A 238 14.48 9.09 0.21
N GLY A 239 13.24 8.77 0.07
CA GLY A 239 12.61 7.55 0.57
C GLY A 239 11.50 7.14 -0.36
N TRP A 240 10.73 6.14 0.05
CA TRP A 240 9.49 5.72 -0.58
C TRP A 240 9.62 5.01 -1.93
N SER A 241 10.82 4.56 -2.35
CA SER A 241 10.92 3.67 -3.50
C SER A 241 10.07 2.42 -3.30
N VAL A 242 9.63 1.84 -4.41
CA VAL A 242 8.79 0.63 -4.38
C VAL A 242 9.67 -0.60 -4.33
N HIS A 243 10.34 -0.83 -3.19
CA HIS A 243 11.11 -2.04 -2.99
C HIS A 243 10.19 -3.26 -2.78
N LEU A 244 10.46 -4.34 -3.51
CA LEU A 244 9.72 -5.60 -3.47
C LEU A 244 10.55 -6.66 -2.71
N PRO A 245 10.30 -6.88 -1.41
CA PRO A 245 11.04 -7.88 -0.64
C PRO A 245 10.97 -9.26 -1.28
N GLY A 246 12.11 -9.94 -1.36
CA GLY A 246 12.19 -11.27 -1.97
C GLY A 246 12.26 -11.26 -3.50
N TYR A 247 12.49 -10.11 -4.14
CA TYR A 247 12.66 -10.03 -5.59
C TYR A 247 13.83 -10.89 -6.07
N ASP A 248 14.97 -10.83 -5.39
CA ASP A 248 16.17 -11.62 -5.66
C ASP A 248 16.23 -12.94 -4.87
N GLY A 249 15.18 -13.26 -4.11
CA GLY A 249 15.08 -14.46 -3.29
C GLY A 249 14.36 -14.23 -1.98
N LEU A 250 13.72 -15.28 -1.45
CA LEU A 250 12.86 -15.20 -0.26
C LEU A 250 13.63 -15.40 1.06
N ASP A 251 14.96 -15.37 1.02
CA ASP A 251 15.81 -15.31 2.22
C ASP A 251 16.03 -13.85 2.61
N PHE A 252 15.19 -13.35 3.53
CA PHE A 252 15.19 -11.97 3.95
C PHE A 252 16.38 -11.65 4.86
N GLN A 253 17.49 -11.21 4.26
CA GLN A 253 18.70 -10.81 4.97
C GLN A 253 18.47 -9.63 5.94
N ARG A 254 17.49 -8.78 5.64
CA ARG A 254 17.14 -7.61 6.46
C ARG A 254 15.76 -7.81 7.11
N PRO A 255 15.65 -7.64 8.46
CA PRO A 255 14.39 -7.80 9.18
C PRO A 255 13.25 -6.91 8.65
N ILE A 256 13.56 -5.74 8.10
CA ILE A 256 12.59 -4.82 7.51
C ILE A 256 11.94 -5.42 6.25
N HIS A 257 12.68 -6.20 5.46
CA HIS A 257 12.13 -6.84 4.27
C HIS A 257 11.09 -7.92 4.64
N ALA A 258 11.37 -8.69 5.69
CA ALA A 258 10.39 -9.63 6.23
C ALA A 258 9.11 -8.91 6.72
N ALA A 259 9.27 -7.75 7.38
CA ALA A 259 8.14 -6.98 7.88
C ALA A 259 7.26 -6.40 6.74
N MET A 260 7.88 -5.95 5.64
CA MET A 260 7.15 -5.40 4.48
C MET A 260 6.54 -6.47 3.58
N PHE A 261 6.97 -7.72 3.68
CA PHE A 261 6.70 -8.75 2.66
C PHE A 261 5.20 -8.96 2.39
N VAL A 262 4.44 -9.33 3.43
CA VAL A 262 2.99 -9.57 3.28
C VAL A 262 2.27 -8.32 2.79
N GLN A 263 2.66 -7.15 3.30
CA GLN A 263 2.10 -5.86 2.90
C GLN A 263 2.30 -5.60 1.40
N ARG A 264 3.51 -5.86 0.86
CA ARG A 264 3.81 -5.67 -0.57
C ARG A 264 3.07 -6.67 -1.44
N VAL A 265 2.98 -7.94 -1.01
CA VAL A 265 2.22 -8.96 -1.77
C VAL A 265 0.73 -8.59 -1.80
N GLU A 266 0.15 -8.16 -0.68
CA GLU A 266 -1.25 -7.72 -0.62
C GLU A 266 -1.49 -6.50 -1.51
N LEU A 267 -0.62 -5.47 -1.44
CA LEU A 267 -0.71 -4.29 -2.29
C LEU A 267 -0.65 -4.66 -3.78
N MET A 268 0.33 -5.45 -4.18
CA MET A 268 0.53 -5.85 -5.57
C MET A 268 -0.58 -6.79 -6.09
N ALA A 269 -1.30 -7.45 -5.21
CA ALA A 269 -2.47 -8.26 -5.60
C ALA A 269 -3.61 -7.44 -6.22
N HIS A 270 -3.68 -6.14 -5.98
CA HIS A 270 -4.64 -5.24 -6.62
C HIS A 270 -4.33 -4.95 -8.10
N LEU A 271 -3.09 -5.19 -8.56
CA LEU A 271 -2.55 -4.65 -9.80
C LEU A 271 -2.27 -5.75 -10.83
N GLY A 272 -2.81 -5.60 -12.04
CA GLY A 272 -2.78 -6.61 -13.10
C GLY A 272 -1.39 -7.14 -13.45
N PRO A 273 -0.44 -6.28 -13.86
CA PRO A 273 0.90 -6.70 -14.24
C PRO A 273 1.65 -7.38 -13.09
N ALA A 274 1.43 -6.92 -11.85
CA ALA A 274 2.09 -7.49 -10.69
C ALA A 274 1.72 -8.96 -10.48
N ARG A 275 0.44 -9.33 -10.62
CA ARG A 275 -0.03 -10.72 -10.48
C ARG A 275 0.59 -11.66 -11.51
N GLN A 276 0.98 -11.13 -12.68
CA GLN A 276 1.62 -11.91 -13.74
C GLN A 276 3.13 -12.05 -13.56
N SER A 277 3.75 -11.30 -12.64
CA SER A 277 5.18 -11.31 -12.42
C SER A 277 5.68 -12.61 -11.76
N PRO A 278 6.91 -13.03 -12.06
CA PRO A 278 7.54 -14.15 -11.35
C PRO A 278 7.63 -13.92 -9.83
N TRP A 279 7.99 -12.69 -9.43
CA TRP A 279 8.09 -12.30 -8.03
C TRP A 279 6.77 -12.56 -7.27
N PHE A 280 5.64 -12.10 -7.83
CA PHE A 280 4.35 -12.25 -7.16
C PHE A 280 3.95 -13.72 -7.00
N ARG A 281 4.11 -14.52 -8.08
CA ARG A 281 3.79 -15.95 -8.04
C ARG A 281 4.63 -16.71 -7.03
N GLN A 282 5.94 -16.43 -6.95
CA GLN A 282 6.84 -17.02 -5.96
C GLN A 282 6.45 -16.60 -4.53
N SER A 283 6.12 -15.30 -4.34
CA SER A 283 5.70 -14.76 -3.06
C SER A 283 4.41 -15.40 -2.55
N VAL A 284 3.41 -15.55 -3.42
CA VAL A 284 2.15 -16.23 -3.08
C VAL A 284 2.40 -17.70 -2.74
N ALA A 285 3.22 -18.41 -3.53
CA ALA A 285 3.57 -19.81 -3.24
C ALA A 285 4.30 -19.96 -1.90
N HIS A 286 5.19 -19.00 -1.57
CA HIS A 286 5.84 -18.96 -0.26
C HIS A 286 4.85 -18.75 0.88
N LEU A 287 3.90 -17.82 0.74
CA LEU A 287 2.87 -17.61 1.75
C LEU A 287 1.94 -18.83 1.90
N GLU A 288 1.66 -19.55 0.79
CA GLU A 288 0.91 -20.82 0.82
C GLU A 288 1.59 -21.88 1.65
N SER A 289 2.92 -21.92 1.74
CA SER A 289 3.64 -22.91 2.53
C SER A 289 3.37 -22.83 4.03
N TYR A 290 2.81 -21.71 4.51
CA TYR A 290 2.40 -21.52 5.92
C TYR A 290 0.97 -21.98 6.21
N ARG A 291 0.38 -22.75 5.28
CA ARG A 291 -0.95 -23.35 5.50
C ARG A 291 -0.89 -24.40 6.62
N THR A 292 -1.83 -24.30 7.55
CA THR A 292 -1.98 -25.28 8.66
C THR A 292 -2.81 -26.49 8.22
N ASP A 293 -2.76 -27.56 9.00
CA ASP A 293 -3.61 -28.76 8.77
C ASP A 293 -5.11 -28.44 8.83
N ARG A 294 -5.48 -27.33 9.45
CA ARG A 294 -6.86 -26.81 9.53
C ARG A 294 -7.27 -25.99 8.31
N GLY A 295 -6.37 -25.79 7.32
CA GLY A 295 -6.63 -24.98 6.15
C GLY A 295 -6.60 -23.47 6.40
N THR A 296 -6.23 -23.03 7.61
CA THR A 296 -5.89 -21.64 7.96
C THR A 296 -4.43 -21.36 7.63
N TYR A 297 -3.94 -20.14 7.92
CA TYR A 297 -2.54 -19.75 7.70
C TYR A 297 -1.93 -19.19 8.97
N ARG A 298 -0.64 -19.48 9.18
CA ARG A 298 0.12 -18.94 10.30
C ARG A 298 1.49 -18.47 9.82
N PHE A 299 1.57 -17.22 9.42
CA PHE A 299 2.82 -16.59 8.97
C PHE A 299 3.82 -16.45 10.12
N PRO A 300 5.12 -16.32 9.81
CA PRO A 300 6.10 -15.85 10.79
C PRO A 300 5.66 -14.52 11.41
N ALA A 301 5.84 -14.35 12.70
CA ALA A 301 5.46 -13.11 13.39
C ALA A 301 6.17 -11.87 12.83
N ALA A 302 7.36 -12.06 12.23
CA ALA A 302 8.12 -11.00 11.57
C ALA A 302 7.39 -10.39 10.37
N TYR A 303 6.48 -11.12 9.71
CA TYR A 303 5.71 -10.65 8.55
C TYR A 303 4.51 -9.77 8.93
N LEU A 304 4.08 -9.84 10.17
CA LEU A 304 2.94 -9.09 10.70
C LEU A 304 3.36 -8.37 11.98
N ARG A 305 4.33 -7.47 11.85
CA ARG A 305 4.86 -6.73 13.00
C ARG A 305 3.86 -5.72 13.54
N GLU A 306 3.92 -5.55 14.83
CA GLU A 306 3.26 -4.44 15.52
C GLU A 306 4.27 -3.83 16.47
N GLN A 307 4.72 -2.63 16.18
CA GLN A 307 5.69 -1.90 16.99
C GLN A 307 5.23 -0.47 17.21
N ALA A 308 5.64 0.10 18.34
CA ALA A 308 5.18 1.41 18.77
C ALA A 308 5.72 2.54 17.88
N ASP A 309 6.93 2.39 17.36
CA ASP A 309 7.60 3.35 16.49
C ASP A 309 7.99 2.67 15.19
N GLY A 310 7.62 3.28 14.07
CA GLY A 310 7.96 2.78 12.74
C GLY A 310 7.05 3.36 11.68
N TYR A 311 7.45 3.17 10.45
CA TYR A 311 6.68 3.57 9.29
C TYR A 311 5.75 2.45 8.89
N TRP A 312 4.48 2.77 8.67
CA TRP A 312 3.52 1.78 8.19
C TRP A 312 3.99 1.15 6.87
N VAL A 313 4.51 1.94 5.94
CA VAL A 313 5.07 1.45 4.67
C VAL A 313 6.27 0.50 4.83
N SER A 314 6.88 0.46 6.01
CA SER A 314 7.96 -0.48 6.36
C SER A 314 7.48 -1.68 7.16
N GLY A 315 6.17 -1.97 7.13
CA GLY A 315 5.57 -3.13 7.78
C GLY A 315 5.35 -2.96 9.29
N ALA A 316 5.39 -1.72 9.83
CA ALA A 316 4.91 -1.46 11.17
C ALA A 316 3.35 -1.48 11.20
N TYR A 317 2.77 -1.70 12.37
CA TYR A 317 1.32 -1.63 12.60
C TYR A 317 0.46 -2.62 11.76
N MET A 318 1.00 -3.79 11.41
CA MET A 318 0.35 -4.73 10.49
C MET A 318 -0.74 -5.61 11.11
N ARG A 319 -0.87 -5.66 12.44
CA ARG A 319 -1.81 -6.54 13.13
C ARG A 319 -3.23 -5.98 13.08
N LEU A 320 -4.22 -6.83 12.80
CA LEU A 320 -5.64 -6.49 12.78
C LEU A 320 -6.33 -6.89 14.08
N GLU A 321 -5.82 -7.91 14.78
CA GLU A 321 -6.34 -8.35 16.06
C GLU A 321 -5.96 -7.40 17.20
N GLU A 322 -6.96 -6.97 17.98
CA GLU A 322 -6.76 -6.10 19.15
C GLU A 322 -6.07 -6.87 20.29
N ASP A 323 -6.58 -8.06 20.63
CA ASP A 323 -5.98 -8.91 21.66
C ASP A 323 -4.88 -9.79 21.07
N ARG A 324 -3.69 -9.21 20.96
CA ARG A 324 -2.48 -9.86 20.44
C ARG A 324 -1.95 -10.99 21.32
N ARG A 325 -2.43 -11.10 22.57
CA ARG A 325 -2.04 -12.17 23.49
C ARG A 325 -2.81 -13.47 23.25
N ARG A 326 -3.94 -13.39 22.55
CA ARG A 326 -4.68 -14.58 22.15
C ARG A 326 -3.80 -15.53 21.34
N ARG A 327 -3.88 -16.82 21.64
CA ARG A 327 -3.11 -17.86 20.95
C ARG A 327 -3.35 -17.85 19.43
N GLU A 328 -4.59 -17.59 19.02
CA GLU A 328 -5.00 -17.57 17.62
C GLU A 328 -4.77 -16.23 16.89
N ALA A 329 -4.41 -15.16 17.59
CA ALA A 329 -4.34 -13.81 17.00
C ALA A 329 -3.50 -13.75 15.73
N LEU A 330 -2.29 -14.32 15.74
CA LEU A 330 -1.43 -14.37 14.56
C LEU A 330 -2.02 -15.20 13.42
N GLU A 331 -2.71 -16.30 13.75
CA GLU A 331 -3.35 -17.16 12.76
C GLU A 331 -4.59 -16.49 12.14
N LEU A 332 -5.36 -15.74 12.92
CA LEU A 332 -6.48 -14.91 12.43
C LEU A 332 -5.99 -13.86 11.43
N ASP A 333 -4.98 -13.05 11.82
CA ASP A 333 -4.37 -12.06 10.94
C ASP A 333 -3.83 -12.68 9.64
N SER A 334 -3.07 -13.77 9.76
CA SER A 334 -2.44 -14.45 8.62
C SER A 334 -3.48 -15.05 7.67
N THR A 335 -4.52 -15.68 8.22
CA THR A 335 -5.58 -16.32 7.42
C THR A 335 -6.39 -15.28 6.67
N PHE A 336 -6.78 -14.19 7.33
CA PHE A 336 -7.50 -13.10 6.69
C PHE A 336 -6.70 -12.53 5.50
N ARG A 337 -5.41 -12.18 5.71
CA ARG A 337 -4.57 -11.60 4.66
C ARG A 337 -4.35 -12.55 3.49
N MET A 338 -4.09 -13.82 3.76
CA MET A 338 -3.95 -14.78 2.67
C MET A 338 -5.22 -14.94 1.87
N PHE A 339 -6.38 -14.97 2.51
CA PHE A 339 -7.66 -15.06 1.79
C PHE A 339 -7.98 -13.80 1.02
N LYS A 340 -7.60 -12.62 1.53
CA LYS A 340 -7.72 -11.36 0.77
C LYS A 340 -6.85 -11.39 -0.49
N ILE A 341 -5.59 -11.78 -0.38
CA ILE A 341 -4.69 -11.93 -1.54
C ILE A 341 -5.31 -12.87 -2.58
N LYS A 342 -5.81 -14.04 -2.16
CA LYS A 342 -6.48 -15.00 -3.05
C LYS A 342 -7.74 -14.43 -3.69
N ARG A 343 -8.54 -13.67 -2.94
CA ARG A 343 -9.75 -13.03 -3.45
C ARG A 343 -9.40 -12.04 -4.56
N LEU A 344 -8.41 -11.17 -4.34
CA LEU A 344 -7.94 -10.21 -5.32
C LEU A 344 -7.42 -10.86 -6.62
N ILE A 345 -6.80 -12.04 -6.51
CA ILE A 345 -6.38 -12.84 -7.67
C ILE A 345 -7.61 -13.34 -8.43
N LEU A 346 -8.59 -13.93 -7.75
CA LEU A 346 -9.80 -14.49 -8.36
C LEU A 346 -10.67 -13.43 -9.04
N ASP A 347 -10.88 -12.29 -8.38
CA ASP A 347 -11.70 -11.21 -8.91
C ASP A 347 -11.13 -10.66 -10.23
N TYR A 348 -9.81 -10.62 -10.36
CA TYR A 348 -9.15 -10.24 -11.60
C TYR A 348 -9.34 -11.27 -12.71
N ASP A 349 -9.22 -12.55 -12.39
CA ASP A 349 -9.34 -13.62 -13.38
C ASP A 349 -10.75 -13.71 -13.97
N HIS A 350 -11.74 -13.25 -13.20
CA HIS A 350 -13.15 -13.22 -13.61
C HIS A 350 -13.61 -11.87 -14.19
N ALA A 351 -12.79 -10.81 -14.10
CA ALA A 351 -13.13 -9.52 -14.72
C ALA A 351 -13.19 -9.68 -16.25
N PRO A 352 -14.22 -9.15 -16.94
CA PRO A 352 -14.31 -9.22 -18.39
C PRO A 352 -13.13 -8.48 -19.00
N ARG A 353 -12.18 -9.24 -19.59
CA ARG A 353 -11.05 -8.67 -20.33
C ARG A 353 -11.59 -8.06 -21.61
N GLN A 354 -11.48 -6.75 -21.76
CA GLN A 354 -11.67 -6.15 -23.09
C GLN A 354 -10.58 -6.70 -24.03
N PRO A 355 -10.93 -7.09 -25.27
CA PRO A 355 -9.94 -7.55 -26.25
C PRO A 355 -8.92 -6.42 -26.46
N ARG A 356 -7.63 -6.73 -26.29
CA ARG A 356 -6.55 -5.84 -26.69
C ARG A 356 -6.82 -5.44 -28.13
N GLY A 357 -6.92 -4.13 -28.39
CA GLY A 357 -7.17 -3.60 -29.72
C GLY A 357 -6.23 -4.28 -30.72
N ALA A 358 -6.80 -4.79 -31.82
CA ALA A 358 -6.02 -5.35 -32.91
C ALA A 358 -5.03 -4.29 -33.37
N ASP A 359 -3.78 -4.68 -33.47
CA ASP A 359 -2.67 -3.87 -34.00
C ASP A 359 -3.07 -3.33 -35.39
N PRO A 360 -3.11 -2.01 -35.64
CA PRO A 360 -3.57 -1.47 -36.91
C PRO A 360 -2.56 -1.58 -38.06
N ASP A 361 -1.40 -2.23 -37.85
CA ASP A 361 -0.32 -2.32 -38.84
C ASP A 361 -0.17 -3.72 -39.48
N HIS A 362 -1.24 -4.29 -40.03
CA HIS A 362 -1.15 -5.33 -41.07
C HIS A 362 -2.24 -5.12 -42.12
N SER A 363 -2.01 -4.11 -42.96
CA SER A 363 -2.69 -4.03 -44.25
C SER A 363 -1.71 -3.54 -45.32
#